data_63d345c406cee976c42797f874bde097
#
_entry.id   63d345c406cee976c42797f874bde097
#
_cell.length_a   1.000
_cell.length_b   1.000
_cell.length_c   1.000
_cell.angle_alpha   90.00
_cell.angle_beta   90.00
_cell.angle_gamma   90.00
#
_symmetry.space_group_name_H-M   'P 1'
#
loop_
_entity.id
_entity.type
_entity.pdbx_description
1 polymer ?
#
loop_
_entity_poly.entity_id
_entity_poly.type
_entity_poly.pdbx_seq_one_letter_code
_entity_poly.pdbx_strand_id
1 'polypeptide(L)'
;MPDGAAPVGGWLPIEAATGSEAELLGRLARFTDDLDGFARRVSEPHAPRAWSELFADTLARFFDSGAAYADALAGVRDALDAMLAAMAEGAPEQRLPAAVVRAGLAAALDDPARGGVPWGGVTFSSLTSLRGLPYRIVCLLGMDDGVLPSLARADEFDLMGVLPKLGDRQRRDDERNLFLDLVLGARDRLMIAYTGRSIRDNAPLPPAALVDELLDHLALVAAGPDAAPDAVDAARRAFLVEHPLQPFAAAYFRPDGPLFSYDAERASLAALLAAEPSRDGARATAFFAQPLPAEPVEPVAFADFERFWRHPARALLRERLGIVLADAQAELLDTEPFTLDYAGSDALAERVLPLLIESGDARARDHALRIADASPELPGGATGAVWRDQALGSLTQLATNVRQALADGAERLPFSIEVAPAWPATEQALFGPFDAALSRDAAAAPLALHGTLNRVTAAGQVIFRYARPSARDYLSAWLAHLVYCAAVPDGPRRTLWFGSGGAFELTPVAAPLERLAPLAALFRAGRRMPLRFFPRSAWARVTDSEAKAASVWINDRVVSEADDPALAIAWRGANPSLDEPFGTLARLVFEPLVEHLREAA
;
A
#
# COMPACT_ATOMS: atom_id res chain seq x y z
N MET A 1 13.71 0.92 22.94
CA MET A 1 14.13 1.98 23.90
C MET A 1 12.88 2.63 24.42
N PRO A 2 12.79 3.02 25.71
CA PRO A 2 11.56 3.60 26.24
C PRO A 2 11.24 4.96 25.59
N ASP A 3 9.95 5.28 25.47
CA ASP A 3 9.42 6.54 24.97
C ASP A 3 10.17 7.73 25.59
N GLY A 4 10.68 8.63 24.76
CA GLY A 4 11.43 9.80 25.21
C GLY A 4 12.94 9.65 25.21
N ALA A 5 13.49 8.68 24.49
CA ALA A 5 14.96 8.55 24.35
C ALA A 5 15.59 9.83 23.78
N ALA A 6 16.73 10.23 24.37
CA ALA A 6 17.46 11.40 23.91
C ALA A 6 17.98 11.20 22.47
N PRO A 7 18.04 12.25 21.65
CA PRO A 7 18.65 12.19 20.33
C PRO A 7 20.10 11.66 20.40
N VAL A 8 20.43 10.75 19.50
CA VAL A 8 21.76 10.16 19.37
C VAL A 8 22.38 10.63 18.05
N GLY A 9 23.49 11.32 18.10
CA GLY A 9 24.16 11.83 16.91
C GLY A 9 23.33 12.80 16.07
N GLY A 10 22.34 13.49 16.66
CA GLY A 10 21.41 14.38 15.95
C GLY A 10 20.17 13.69 15.39
N TRP A 11 20.03 12.36 15.58
CA TRP A 11 18.88 11.58 15.11
C TRP A 11 17.97 11.20 16.27
N LEU A 12 16.67 11.27 16.05
CA LEU A 12 15.68 10.84 17.02
C LEU A 12 15.45 9.33 16.89
N PRO A 13 15.66 8.52 17.97
CA PRO A 13 15.37 7.10 17.91
C PRO A 13 13.87 6.84 17.71
N ILE A 14 13.53 5.94 16.80
CA ILE A 14 12.16 5.47 16.60
C ILE A 14 11.96 4.18 17.40
N GLU A 15 10.93 4.12 18.21
CA GLU A 15 10.61 2.96 19.07
C GLU A 15 9.65 1.95 18.41
N ALA A 16 9.47 2.04 17.10
CA ALA A 16 8.58 1.16 16.36
C ALA A 16 9.02 -0.31 16.31
N ALA A 17 10.26 -0.63 16.73
CA ALA A 17 10.81 -1.97 16.63
C ALA A 17 11.49 -2.43 17.93
N THR A 18 11.10 -3.60 18.44
CA THR A 18 11.67 -4.21 19.64
C THR A 18 12.10 -5.66 19.38
N GLY A 19 13.09 -6.17 20.13
CA GLY A 19 13.54 -7.56 20.01
C GLY A 19 14.07 -7.91 18.61
N SER A 20 13.50 -8.91 17.96
CA SER A 20 13.89 -9.37 16.61
C SER A 20 13.68 -8.33 15.51
N GLU A 21 12.71 -7.43 15.68
CA GLU A 21 12.46 -6.33 14.73
C GLU A 21 13.57 -5.29 14.77
N ALA A 22 14.16 -5.02 15.94
CA ALA A 22 15.29 -4.14 16.07
C ALA A 22 16.55 -4.69 15.37
N GLU A 23 16.73 -6.03 15.37
CA GLU A 23 17.80 -6.68 14.61
C GLU A 23 17.59 -6.53 13.10
N LEU A 24 16.36 -6.71 12.62
CA LEU A 24 16.00 -6.52 11.22
C LEU A 24 16.23 -5.07 10.77
N LEU A 25 15.84 -4.11 11.60
CA LEU A 25 16.07 -2.69 11.35
C LEU A 25 17.57 -2.35 11.31
N GLY A 26 18.37 -2.95 12.21
CA GLY A 26 19.82 -2.81 12.19
C GLY A 26 20.48 -3.43 10.95
N ARG A 27 19.92 -4.49 10.38
CA ARG A 27 20.35 -5.07 9.09
C ARG A 27 19.99 -4.16 7.92
N LEU A 28 18.80 -3.57 7.94
CA LEU A 28 18.37 -2.60 6.93
C LEU A 28 19.26 -1.34 6.94
N ALA A 29 19.56 -0.80 8.12
CA ALA A 29 20.44 0.36 8.26
C ALA A 29 21.84 0.05 7.68
N ARG A 30 22.41 -1.10 8.01
CA ARG A 30 23.69 -1.52 7.41
C ARG A 30 23.61 -1.68 5.90
N PHE A 31 22.54 -2.25 5.39
CA PHE A 31 22.35 -2.38 3.94
C PHE A 31 22.28 -1.01 3.25
N THR A 32 21.57 -0.03 3.82
CA THR A 32 21.50 1.33 3.28
C THR A 32 22.85 2.05 3.33
N ASP A 33 23.62 1.90 4.42
CA ASP A 33 24.96 2.46 4.54
C ASP A 33 25.93 1.84 3.53
N ASP A 34 25.87 0.51 3.34
CA ASP A 34 26.68 -0.20 2.35
C ASP A 34 26.32 0.24 0.93
N LEU A 35 25.03 0.44 0.64
CA LEU A 35 24.55 0.89 -0.67
C LEU A 35 25.00 2.33 -0.97
N ASP A 36 24.90 3.24 0.00
CA ASP A 36 25.37 4.62 -0.15
C ASP A 36 26.91 4.65 -0.31
N GLY A 37 27.62 3.84 0.47
CA GLY A 37 29.07 3.66 0.32
C GLY A 37 29.47 3.11 -1.04
N PHE A 38 28.71 2.17 -1.60
CA PHE A 38 28.88 1.66 -2.96
C PHE A 38 28.62 2.76 -4.00
N ALA A 39 27.50 3.46 -3.89
CA ALA A 39 27.11 4.52 -4.83
C ALA A 39 28.20 5.62 -4.92
N ARG A 40 28.74 6.05 -3.78
CA ARG A 40 29.83 7.03 -3.74
C ARG A 40 31.09 6.52 -4.41
N ARG A 41 31.51 5.28 -4.14
CA ARG A 41 32.70 4.69 -4.76
C ARG A 41 32.54 4.51 -6.26
N VAL A 42 31.40 4.03 -6.73
CA VAL A 42 31.11 3.82 -8.16
C VAL A 42 31.04 5.14 -8.94
N SER A 43 30.67 6.24 -8.30
CA SER A 43 30.60 7.56 -8.97
C SER A 43 31.98 8.11 -9.36
N GLU A 44 33.04 7.62 -8.77
CA GLU A 44 34.41 8.05 -9.09
C GLU A 44 35.07 7.13 -10.13
N PRO A 45 35.89 7.67 -11.05
CA PRO A 45 36.70 6.86 -11.97
C PRO A 45 37.81 6.12 -11.22
N HIS A 46 38.01 4.84 -11.50
CA HIS A 46 39.05 3.99 -10.88
C HIS A 46 39.93 3.30 -11.93
N ALA A 47 41.14 2.96 -11.55
CA ALA A 47 42.00 2.07 -12.34
C ALA A 47 41.40 0.64 -12.36
N PRO A 48 41.72 -0.20 -13.38
CA PRO A 48 41.15 -1.54 -13.50
C PRO A 48 41.27 -2.40 -12.24
N ARG A 49 42.42 -2.34 -11.59
CA ARG A 49 42.66 -3.08 -10.32
C ARG A 49 41.75 -2.62 -9.19
N ALA A 50 41.53 -1.32 -9.04
CA ALA A 50 40.63 -0.79 -8.02
C ALA A 50 39.17 -1.13 -8.31
N TRP A 51 38.77 -1.23 -9.60
CA TRP A 51 37.49 -1.77 -10.00
C TRP A 51 37.32 -3.24 -9.60
N SER A 52 38.35 -4.10 -9.78
CA SER A 52 38.30 -5.50 -9.36
C SER A 52 38.10 -5.62 -7.85
N GLU A 53 38.83 -4.85 -7.06
CA GLU A 53 38.65 -4.83 -5.59
C GLU A 53 37.25 -4.34 -5.18
N LEU A 54 36.75 -3.30 -5.83
CA LEU A 54 35.40 -2.77 -5.58
C LEU A 54 34.30 -3.79 -5.89
N PHE A 55 34.41 -4.49 -7.03
CA PHE A 55 33.41 -5.50 -7.39
C PHE A 55 33.53 -6.75 -6.51
N ALA A 56 34.72 -7.18 -6.12
CA ALA A 56 34.87 -8.29 -5.18
C ALA A 56 34.20 -7.98 -3.83
N ASP A 57 34.39 -6.76 -3.31
CA ASP A 57 33.73 -6.28 -2.08
C ASP A 57 32.21 -6.20 -2.27
N THR A 58 31.75 -5.72 -3.41
CA THR A 58 30.32 -5.62 -3.73
C THR A 58 29.65 -6.99 -3.78
N LEU A 59 30.26 -7.96 -4.46
CA LEU A 59 29.74 -9.32 -4.55
C LEU A 59 29.71 -10.00 -3.17
N ALA A 60 30.71 -9.75 -2.32
CA ALA A 60 30.74 -10.30 -0.96
C ALA A 60 29.68 -9.69 -0.03
N ARG A 61 29.33 -8.42 -0.20
CA ARG A 61 28.38 -7.71 0.68
C ARG A 61 26.92 -7.89 0.28
N PHE A 62 26.63 -7.88 -1.01
CA PHE A 62 25.26 -7.80 -1.50
C PHE A 62 24.70 -9.10 -2.07
N PHE A 63 25.55 -10.11 -2.31
CA PHE A 63 25.12 -11.37 -2.90
C PHE A 63 25.39 -12.55 -1.98
N ASP A 64 24.36 -13.34 -1.75
CA ASP A 64 24.51 -14.59 -1.00
C ASP A 64 25.15 -15.66 -1.88
N SER A 65 26.19 -16.31 -1.35
CA SER A 65 26.89 -17.42 -2.00
C SER A 65 26.24 -18.78 -1.78
N GLY A 66 24.92 -18.82 -1.50
CA GLY A 66 24.17 -20.06 -1.35
C GLY A 66 24.38 -21.04 -2.50
N ALA A 67 24.34 -22.34 -2.22
CA ALA A 67 24.68 -23.40 -3.18
C ALA A 67 23.88 -23.32 -4.51
N ALA A 68 22.68 -22.78 -4.48
CA ALA A 68 21.82 -22.63 -5.66
C ALA A 68 22.36 -21.63 -6.71
N TYR A 69 23.19 -20.66 -6.28
CA TYR A 69 23.69 -19.58 -7.14
C TYR A 69 25.21 -19.56 -7.28
N ALA A 70 25.91 -20.51 -6.67
CA ALA A 70 27.36 -20.55 -6.65
C ALA A 70 28.00 -20.55 -8.04
N ASP A 71 27.47 -21.36 -8.96
CA ASP A 71 27.98 -21.46 -10.34
C ASP A 71 27.71 -20.17 -11.14
N ALA A 72 26.53 -19.57 -10.98
CA ALA A 72 26.19 -18.29 -11.63
C ALA A 72 27.09 -17.16 -11.12
N LEU A 73 27.34 -17.11 -9.82
CA LEU A 73 28.21 -16.10 -9.20
C LEU A 73 29.67 -16.30 -9.61
N ALA A 74 30.14 -17.55 -9.74
CA ALA A 74 31.47 -17.87 -10.29
C ALA A 74 31.59 -17.35 -11.72
N GLY A 75 30.59 -17.63 -12.58
CA GLY A 75 30.56 -17.12 -13.95
C GLY A 75 30.63 -15.58 -14.05
N VAL A 76 29.95 -14.86 -13.17
CA VAL A 76 30.04 -13.39 -13.11
C VAL A 76 31.43 -12.94 -12.69
N ARG A 77 32.05 -13.58 -11.69
CA ARG A 77 33.43 -13.28 -11.24
C ARG A 77 34.44 -13.51 -12.35
N ASP A 78 34.37 -14.65 -13.02
CA ASP A 78 35.27 -14.97 -14.14
C ASP A 78 35.15 -13.95 -15.28
N ALA A 79 33.93 -13.48 -15.61
CA ALA A 79 33.72 -12.45 -16.61
C ALA A 79 34.30 -11.09 -16.21
N LEU A 80 34.10 -10.69 -14.97
CA LEU A 80 34.69 -9.47 -14.41
C LEU A 80 36.22 -9.51 -14.41
N ASP A 81 36.79 -10.59 -13.92
CA ASP A 81 38.25 -10.74 -13.82
C ASP A 81 38.89 -10.77 -15.22
N ALA A 82 38.32 -11.49 -16.19
CA ALA A 82 38.82 -11.52 -17.56
C ALA A 82 38.75 -10.13 -18.24
N MET A 83 37.62 -9.44 -18.08
CA MET A 83 37.45 -8.09 -18.65
C MET A 83 38.39 -7.09 -18.03
N LEU A 84 38.50 -7.05 -16.71
CA LEU A 84 39.40 -6.10 -16.00
C LEU A 84 40.87 -6.41 -16.20
N ALA A 85 41.24 -7.70 -16.32
CA ALA A 85 42.58 -8.10 -16.69
C ALA A 85 42.97 -7.58 -18.10
N ALA A 86 42.09 -7.73 -19.09
CA ALA A 86 42.32 -7.20 -20.42
C ALA A 86 42.43 -5.65 -20.44
N MET A 87 41.62 -4.96 -19.64
CA MET A 87 41.73 -3.51 -19.47
C MET A 87 43.04 -3.10 -18.78
N ALA A 88 43.49 -3.86 -17.80
CA ALA A 88 44.76 -3.62 -17.09
C ALA A 88 45.97 -3.87 -17.99
N GLU A 89 45.92 -4.84 -18.89
CA GLU A 89 47.00 -5.11 -19.86
C GLU A 89 47.15 -3.96 -20.84
N GLY A 90 46.01 -3.38 -21.30
CA GLY A 90 46.06 -2.25 -22.24
C GLY A 90 46.38 -0.90 -21.60
N ALA A 91 45.88 -0.62 -20.41
CA ALA A 91 46.02 0.67 -19.74
C ALA A 91 45.91 0.56 -18.20
N PRO A 92 46.93 0.04 -17.49
CA PRO A 92 46.84 -0.31 -16.09
C PRO A 92 46.55 0.86 -15.14
N GLU A 93 47.03 2.05 -15.45
CA GLU A 93 46.90 3.24 -14.62
C GLU A 93 45.72 4.16 -15.05
N GLN A 94 45.08 3.84 -16.16
CA GLN A 94 43.98 4.69 -16.64
C GLN A 94 42.76 4.55 -15.75
N ARG A 95 42.25 5.68 -15.28
CA ARG A 95 41.00 5.73 -14.50
C ARG A 95 39.82 5.65 -15.44
N LEU A 96 39.02 4.61 -15.28
CA LEU A 96 37.84 4.32 -16.09
C LEU A 96 36.57 4.73 -15.34
N PRO A 97 35.65 5.45 -15.96
CA PRO A 97 34.34 5.74 -15.36
C PRO A 97 33.45 4.48 -15.34
N ALA A 98 32.51 4.41 -14.40
CA ALA A 98 31.59 3.29 -14.23
C ALA A 98 30.82 2.92 -15.52
N ALA A 99 30.50 3.90 -16.36
CA ALA A 99 29.78 3.67 -17.63
C ALA A 99 30.57 2.75 -18.58
N VAL A 100 31.90 2.91 -18.66
CA VAL A 100 32.76 2.08 -19.52
C VAL A 100 32.83 0.65 -18.97
N VAL A 101 33.03 0.51 -17.66
CA VAL A 101 33.12 -0.81 -17.01
C VAL A 101 31.78 -1.55 -17.10
N ARG A 102 30.67 -0.84 -16.92
CA ARG A 102 29.31 -1.41 -17.08
C ARG A 102 29.07 -1.88 -18.51
N ALA A 103 29.44 -1.09 -19.50
CA ALA A 103 29.29 -1.48 -20.92
C ALA A 103 30.13 -2.73 -21.25
N GLY A 104 31.40 -2.77 -20.77
CA GLY A 104 32.27 -3.93 -20.94
C GLY A 104 31.72 -5.18 -20.24
N LEU A 105 31.22 -5.05 -19.02
CA LEU A 105 30.61 -6.16 -18.29
C LEU A 105 29.34 -6.67 -18.97
N ALA A 106 28.47 -5.78 -19.43
CA ALA A 106 27.29 -6.14 -20.19
C ALA A 106 27.67 -6.97 -21.43
N ALA A 107 28.65 -6.52 -22.20
CA ALA A 107 29.14 -7.26 -23.37
C ALA A 107 29.76 -8.62 -23.01
N ALA A 108 30.50 -8.70 -21.89
CA ALA A 108 31.11 -9.95 -21.43
C ALA A 108 30.09 -10.96 -20.90
N LEU A 109 28.97 -10.53 -20.34
CA LEU A 109 27.91 -11.39 -19.84
C LEU A 109 26.89 -11.79 -20.91
N ASP A 110 26.79 -11.02 -21.99
CA ASP A 110 25.88 -11.27 -23.11
C ASP A 110 26.48 -12.28 -24.13
N ASP A 111 27.62 -12.92 -23.79
CA ASP A 111 28.26 -13.92 -24.65
C ASP A 111 27.41 -15.19 -24.76
N PRO A 112 26.82 -15.47 -25.93
CA PRO A 112 26.00 -16.65 -26.14
C PRO A 112 26.77 -17.98 -26.04
N ALA A 113 28.11 -17.96 -26.09
CA ALA A 113 28.96 -19.15 -25.95
C ALA A 113 28.90 -19.79 -24.55
N ARG A 114 28.36 -19.10 -23.57
CA ARG A 114 28.16 -19.63 -22.20
C ARG A 114 26.92 -20.48 -22.02
N GLY A 115 26.00 -20.50 -23.00
CA GLY A 115 24.85 -21.42 -23.03
C GLY A 115 25.32 -22.83 -23.35
N GLY A 116 25.18 -23.76 -22.39
CA GLY A 116 25.46 -25.19 -22.62
C GLY A 116 24.58 -25.78 -23.73
N VAL A 117 24.92 -26.99 -24.21
CA VAL A 117 24.11 -27.73 -25.16
C VAL A 117 22.73 -28.01 -24.56
N PRO A 118 21.61 -27.68 -25.26
CA PRO A 118 20.27 -27.92 -24.74
C PRO A 118 20.02 -29.42 -24.53
N TRP A 119 19.66 -29.80 -23.30
CA TRP A 119 19.32 -31.18 -22.93
C TRP A 119 17.82 -31.31 -22.67
N GLY A 120 17.04 -31.68 -23.69
CA GLY A 120 15.61 -31.94 -23.51
C GLY A 120 14.78 -30.71 -23.08
N GLY A 121 13.48 -30.79 -23.14
CA GLY A 121 12.60 -29.70 -22.76
C GLY A 121 12.47 -28.58 -23.81
N VAL A 122 12.10 -27.37 -23.38
CA VAL A 122 11.93 -26.21 -24.25
C VAL A 122 13.22 -25.35 -24.19
N THR A 123 13.78 -25.09 -25.37
CA THR A 123 14.99 -24.27 -25.53
C THR A 123 14.63 -22.87 -26.01
N PHE A 124 15.02 -21.84 -25.25
CA PHE A 124 14.95 -20.45 -25.66
C PHE A 124 16.34 -19.96 -26.08
N SER A 125 16.43 -19.36 -27.25
CA SER A 125 17.70 -18.84 -27.76
C SER A 125 17.50 -17.67 -28.72
N SER A 126 18.59 -16.95 -29.06
CA SER A 126 18.59 -16.04 -30.20
C SER A 126 18.49 -16.82 -31.52
N LEU A 127 18.01 -16.16 -32.58
CA LEU A 127 17.84 -16.77 -33.91
C LEU A 127 19.14 -17.39 -34.45
N THR A 128 20.30 -16.81 -34.13
CA THR A 128 21.60 -17.23 -34.62
C THR A 128 22.23 -18.37 -33.87
N SER A 129 21.90 -18.54 -32.57
CA SER A 129 22.61 -19.46 -31.65
C SER A 129 22.41 -20.94 -31.99
N LEU A 130 21.25 -21.30 -32.56
CA LEU A 130 20.87 -22.68 -32.87
C LEU A 130 20.69 -22.93 -34.38
N ARG A 131 21.36 -22.12 -35.19
CA ARG A 131 21.31 -22.23 -36.65
C ARG A 131 21.68 -23.63 -37.14
N GLY A 132 20.88 -24.18 -38.02
CA GLY A 132 21.12 -25.49 -38.63
C GLY A 132 20.78 -26.71 -37.75
N LEU A 133 20.32 -26.52 -36.52
CA LEU A 133 19.87 -27.62 -35.64
C LEU A 133 18.39 -27.94 -35.89
N PRO A 134 18.03 -29.22 -36.12
CA PRO A 134 16.63 -29.60 -36.33
C PRO A 134 15.87 -29.75 -35.04
N TYR A 135 14.69 -29.15 -34.98
CA TYR A 135 13.73 -29.28 -33.87
C TYR A 135 12.39 -29.79 -34.38
N ARG A 136 11.65 -30.50 -33.55
CA ARG A 136 10.29 -30.95 -33.92
C ARG A 136 9.36 -29.74 -34.10
N ILE A 137 9.43 -28.79 -33.17
CA ILE A 137 8.62 -27.58 -33.17
C ILE A 137 9.56 -26.38 -33.06
N VAL A 138 9.43 -25.42 -33.94
CA VAL A 138 10.16 -24.13 -33.91
C VAL A 138 9.13 -23.01 -33.72
N CYS A 139 9.35 -22.17 -32.72
CA CYS A 139 8.54 -20.98 -32.46
C CYS A 139 9.41 -19.72 -32.64
N LEU A 140 9.11 -18.94 -33.65
CA LEU A 140 9.76 -17.64 -33.89
C LEU A 140 8.89 -16.55 -33.25
N LEU A 141 9.42 -15.83 -32.25
CA LEU A 141 8.69 -14.83 -31.50
C LEU A 141 9.22 -13.43 -31.84
N GLY A 142 8.33 -12.43 -31.87
CA GLY A 142 8.70 -11.03 -32.10
C GLY A 142 9.12 -10.75 -33.53
N MET A 143 8.49 -11.43 -34.51
CA MET A 143 8.79 -11.24 -35.92
C MET A 143 8.07 -10.02 -36.50
N ASP A 144 8.30 -8.88 -35.88
CA ASP A 144 7.69 -7.59 -36.21
C ASP A 144 8.37 -6.95 -37.42
N ASP A 145 7.74 -5.93 -37.99
CA ASP A 145 8.32 -5.15 -39.12
C ASP A 145 9.69 -4.60 -38.76
N GLY A 146 10.62 -4.71 -39.70
CA GLY A 146 12.01 -4.23 -39.57
C GLY A 146 12.92 -5.11 -38.72
N VAL A 147 12.42 -6.23 -38.14
CA VAL A 147 13.25 -7.17 -37.39
C VAL A 147 14.03 -8.09 -38.29
N LEU A 148 13.41 -8.58 -39.39
CA LEU A 148 14.05 -9.52 -40.30
C LEU A 148 13.59 -9.29 -41.76
N PRO A 149 14.43 -8.81 -42.67
CA PRO A 149 15.82 -8.35 -42.48
C PRO A 149 15.88 -7.11 -41.58
N SER A 150 16.89 -7.05 -40.73
CA SER A 150 17.03 -5.94 -39.79
C SER A 150 17.34 -4.62 -40.48
N LEU A 151 16.69 -3.54 -39.99
CA LEU A 151 16.91 -2.17 -40.49
C LEU A 151 18.16 -1.50 -39.90
N ALA A 152 19.01 -2.24 -39.19
CA ALA A 152 20.21 -1.67 -38.59
C ALA A 152 21.10 -1.07 -39.66
N ARG A 153 21.44 0.23 -39.51
CA ARG A 153 22.37 0.92 -40.36
C ARG A 153 23.77 0.35 -40.16
N ALA A 154 24.51 0.20 -41.26
CA ALA A 154 25.95 -0.04 -41.18
C ALA A 154 26.62 1.14 -40.45
N ASP A 155 27.68 0.85 -39.69
CA ASP A 155 28.49 1.87 -39.06
C ASP A 155 29.05 2.83 -40.13
N GLU A 156 29.21 4.11 -39.79
CA GLU A 156 29.67 5.16 -40.76
C GLU A 156 31.04 4.86 -41.39
N PHE A 157 31.85 4.03 -40.75
CA PHE A 157 33.14 3.59 -41.26
C PHE A 157 33.08 2.28 -42.06
N ASP A 158 31.92 1.62 -42.15
CA ASP A 158 31.75 0.38 -42.91
C ASP A 158 31.64 0.67 -44.43
N LEU A 159 32.78 0.53 -45.11
CA LEU A 159 32.85 0.72 -46.57
C LEU A 159 32.15 -0.39 -47.35
N MET A 160 31.92 -1.58 -46.79
CA MET A 160 31.21 -2.68 -47.45
C MET A 160 29.73 -2.33 -47.68
N GLY A 161 29.14 -1.51 -46.78
CA GLY A 161 27.77 -1.02 -46.96
C GLY A 161 27.65 0.02 -48.12
N VAL A 162 28.71 0.74 -48.42
CA VAL A 162 28.74 1.83 -49.45
C VAL A 162 29.21 1.32 -50.82
N LEU A 163 30.26 0.48 -50.86
CA LEU A 163 30.90 -0.03 -52.06
C LEU A 163 31.10 -1.55 -51.94
N PRO A 164 30.01 -2.36 -51.98
CA PRO A 164 30.13 -3.79 -51.81
C PRO A 164 30.90 -4.44 -52.95
N LYS A 165 31.80 -5.38 -52.61
CA LYS A 165 32.56 -6.17 -53.58
C LYS A 165 32.09 -7.62 -53.56
N LEU A 166 32.40 -8.36 -54.62
CA LEU A 166 32.11 -9.79 -54.65
C LEU A 166 32.89 -10.51 -53.54
N GLY A 167 32.16 -11.21 -52.64
CA GLY A 167 32.72 -11.88 -51.49
C GLY A 167 32.58 -11.11 -50.16
N ASP A 168 32.17 -9.82 -50.22
CA ASP A 168 31.85 -9.09 -49.00
C ASP A 168 30.57 -9.64 -48.36
N ARG A 169 30.58 -9.64 -47.03
CA ARG A 169 29.45 -10.12 -46.24
C ARG A 169 28.25 -9.17 -46.37
N GLN A 170 27.14 -9.67 -46.88
CA GLN A 170 25.88 -8.94 -46.97
C GLN A 170 24.94 -9.39 -45.86
N ARG A 171 24.77 -8.57 -44.84
CA ARG A 171 23.93 -8.87 -43.69
C ARG A 171 22.51 -9.32 -44.06
N ARG A 172 21.93 -8.65 -45.05
CA ARG A 172 20.59 -8.97 -45.56
C ARG A 172 20.49 -10.39 -46.12
N ASP A 173 21.53 -10.86 -46.83
CA ASP A 173 21.57 -12.19 -47.41
C ASP A 173 21.86 -13.23 -46.32
N ASP A 174 22.68 -12.91 -45.33
CA ASP A 174 22.90 -13.75 -44.16
C ASP A 174 21.61 -13.97 -43.35
N GLU A 175 20.81 -12.91 -43.15
CA GLU A 175 19.54 -12.97 -42.43
C GLU A 175 18.47 -13.74 -43.22
N ARG A 176 18.44 -13.64 -44.55
CA ARG A 176 17.60 -14.49 -45.39
C ARG A 176 17.97 -15.99 -45.28
N ASN A 177 19.27 -16.27 -45.34
CA ASN A 177 19.76 -17.64 -45.14
C ASN A 177 19.44 -18.17 -43.76
N LEU A 178 19.59 -17.33 -42.74
CA LEU A 178 19.21 -17.68 -41.36
C LEU A 178 17.73 -18.05 -41.24
N PHE A 179 16.85 -17.20 -41.84
CA PHE A 179 15.42 -17.47 -41.84
C PHE A 179 15.07 -18.78 -42.55
N LEU A 180 15.70 -19.03 -43.70
CA LEU A 180 15.52 -20.31 -44.41
C LEU A 180 15.99 -21.50 -43.58
N ASP A 181 17.13 -21.42 -42.90
CA ASP A 181 17.63 -22.47 -42.03
C ASP A 181 16.64 -22.75 -40.87
N LEU A 182 16.03 -21.71 -40.28
CA LEU A 182 15.04 -21.87 -39.22
C LEU A 182 13.74 -22.52 -39.72
N VAL A 183 13.26 -22.13 -40.89
CA VAL A 183 12.08 -22.73 -41.52
C VAL A 183 12.33 -24.20 -41.82
N LEU A 184 13.49 -24.54 -42.43
CA LEU A 184 13.87 -25.92 -42.74
C LEU A 184 14.24 -26.73 -41.49
N GLY A 185 14.63 -26.09 -40.41
CA GLY A 185 14.91 -26.71 -39.12
C GLY A 185 13.67 -27.26 -38.43
N ALA A 186 12.49 -26.72 -38.70
CA ALA A 186 11.23 -27.19 -38.15
C ALA A 186 10.78 -28.51 -38.83
N ARG A 187 10.67 -29.61 -38.07
CA ARG A 187 10.31 -30.95 -38.59
C ARG A 187 8.82 -31.21 -38.59
N ASP A 188 8.12 -30.86 -37.52
CA ASP A 188 6.69 -31.14 -37.37
C ASP A 188 5.85 -29.86 -37.49
N ARG A 189 6.26 -28.78 -36.83
CA ARG A 189 5.51 -27.50 -36.77
C ARG A 189 6.43 -26.29 -36.74
N LEU A 190 6.04 -25.27 -37.51
CA LEU A 190 6.59 -23.92 -37.44
C LEU A 190 5.50 -22.97 -36.93
N MET A 191 5.77 -22.21 -35.90
CA MET A 191 4.90 -21.16 -35.40
C MET A 191 5.65 -19.84 -35.43
N ILE A 192 5.03 -18.82 -35.98
CA ILE A 192 5.61 -17.47 -36.09
C ILE A 192 4.66 -16.50 -35.40
N ALA A 193 5.17 -15.69 -34.48
CA ALA A 193 4.38 -14.70 -33.77
C ALA A 193 4.96 -13.30 -33.98
N TYR A 194 4.08 -12.34 -34.25
CA TYR A 194 4.39 -10.93 -34.38
C TYR A 194 3.27 -10.06 -33.82
N THR A 195 3.55 -8.80 -33.55
CA THR A 195 2.59 -7.80 -33.10
C THR A 195 1.75 -7.32 -34.28
N GLY A 196 0.57 -7.92 -34.46
CA GLY A 196 -0.29 -7.62 -35.62
C GLY A 196 -1.11 -6.33 -35.48
N ARG A 197 -1.16 -5.71 -34.26
CA ARG A 197 -1.93 -4.50 -34.01
C ARG A 197 -1.25 -3.56 -33.01
N SER A 198 -1.40 -2.27 -33.24
CA SER A 198 -0.95 -1.22 -32.35
C SER A 198 -1.80 -1.17 -31.06
N ILE A 199 -1.14 -1.06 -29.91
CA ILE A 199 -1.82 -0.92 -28.61
C ILE A 199 -2.47 0.45 -28.40
N ARG A 200 -2.12 1.47 -29.23
CA ARG A 200 -2.63 2.85 -29.09
C ARG A 200 -3.96 3.05 -29.78
N ASP A 201 -4.06 2.58 -31.02
CA ASP A 201 -5.18 2.87 -31.93
C ASP A 201 -5.75 1.63 -32.62
N ASN A 202 -5.24 0.44 -32.25
CA ASN A 202 -5.62 -0.84 -32.86
C ASN A 202 -5.41 -0.91 -34.37
N ALA A 203 -4.53 -0.05 -34.93
CA ALA A 203 -4.17 -0.10 -36.32
C ALA A 203 -3.42 -1.39 -36.65
N PRO A 204 -3.62 -2.01 -37.85
CA PRO A 204 -2.89 -3.21 -38.27
C PRO A 204 -1.41 -2.89 -38.47
N LEU A 205 -0.55 -3.77 -37.98
CA LEU A 205 0.91 -3.73 -38.14
C LEU A 205 1.34 -4.93 -38.99
N PRO A 206 2.24 -4.73 -39.97
CA PRO A 206 2.75 -5.82 -40.81
C PRO A 206 3.75 -6.70 -40.04
N PRO A 207 3.91 -7.97 -40.40
CA PRO A 207 5.01 -8.82 -39.93
C PRO A 207 6.33 -8.39 -40.56
N ALA A 208 7.44 -9.02 -40.14
CA ALA A 208 8.73 -8.92 -40.83
C ALA A 208 8.60 -9.32 -42.28
N ALA A 209 9.33 -8.63 -43.18
CA ALA A 209 9.21 -8.82 -44.61
C ALA A 209 9.39 -10.27 -45.09
N LEU A 210 10.32 -11.03 -44.47
CA LEU A 210 10.51 -12.45 -44.82
C LEU A 210 9.35 -13.35 -44.37
N VAL A 211 8.65 -12.96 -43.32
CA VAL A 211 7.42 -13.65 -42.88
C VAL A 211 6.28 -13.38 -43.86
N ASP A 212 6.19 -12.15 -44.35
CA ASP A 212 5.21 -11.73 -45.35
C ASP A 212 5.42 -12.49 -46.67
N GLU A 213 6.66 -12.53 -47.17
CA GLU A 213 7.06 -13.34 -48.35
C GLU A 213 6.72 -14.82 -48.18
N LEU A 214 6.98 -15.40 -47.02
CA LEU A 214 6.62 -16.78 -46.71
C LEU A 214 5.11 -17.02 -46.76
N LEU A 215 4.33 -16.11 -46.14
CA LEU A 215 2.85 -16.21 -46.15
C LEU A 215 2.29 -16.13 -47.57
N ASP A 216 2.82 -15.27 -48.41
CA ASP A 216 2.43 -15.14 -49.83
C ASP A 216 2.74 -16.42 -50.58
N HIS A 217 3.94 -16.96 -50.41
CA HIS A 217 4.32 -18.23 -51.01
C HIS A 217 3.40 -19.39 -50.57
N LEU A 218 3.14 -19.52 -49.29
CA LEU A 218 2.25 -20.56 -48.75
C LEU A 218 0.80 -20.41 -49.25
N ALA A 219 0.32 -19.16 -49.35
CA ALA A 219 -1.00 -18.86 -49.86
C ALA A 219 -1.15 -19.27 -51.34
N LEU A 220 -0.15 -18.95 -52.18
CA LEU A 220 -0.10 -19.38 -53.59
C LEU A 220 -0.04 -20.91 -53.72
N VAL A 221 0.78 -21.58 -52.93
CA VAL A 221 0.88 -23.06 -52.95
C VAL A 221 -0.45 -23.71 -52.52
N ALA A 222 -1.09 -23.16 -51.48
CA ALA A 222 -2.36 -23.71 -50.97
C ALA A 222 -3.56 -23.44 -51.90
N ALA A 223 -3.60 -22.28 -52.55
CA ALA A 223 -4.65 -21.91 -53.50
C ALA A 223 -4.53 -22.61 -54.87
N GLY A 224 -3.29 -22.89 -55.26
CA GLY A 224 -2.98 -23.51 -56.56
C GLY A 224 -2.60 -22.50 -57.63
N PRO A 225 -1.95 -22.96 -58.73
CA PRO A 225 -1.32 -22.09 -59.72
C PRO A 225 -2.28 -21.19 -60.51
N ASP A 226 -3.53 -21.64 -60.68
CA ASP A 226 -4.56 -20.92 -61.48
C ASP A 226 -5.63 -20.24 -60.57
N ALA A 227 -5.34 -20.08 -59.28
CA ALA A 227 -6.30 -19.54 -58.33
C ALA A 227 -6.58 -18.04 -58.60
N ALA A 228 -7.85 -17.67 -58.44
CA ALA A 228 -8.23 -16.26 -58.46
C ALA A 228 -7.65 -15.49 -57.24
N PRO A 229 -7.41 -14.19 -57.30
CA PRO A 229 -6.85 -13.41 -56.22
C PRO A 229 -7.59 -13.58 -54.88
N ASP A 230 -8.92 -13.60 -54.90
CA ASP A 230 -9.74 -13.79 -53.72
C ASP A 230 -9.50 -15.15 -53.03
N ALA A 231 -9.20 -16.22 -53.79
CA ALA A 231 -8.87 -17.54 -53.26
C ALA A 231 -7.49 -17.53 -52.60
N VAL A 232 -6.51 -16.83 -53.17
CA VAL A 232 -5.18 -16.64 -52.58
C VAL A 232 -5.28 -15.88 -51.28
N ASP A 233 -6.06 -14.76 -51.23
CA ASP A 233 -6.31 -14.01 -50.01
C ASP A 233 -7.02 -14.82 -48.92
N ALA A 234 -7.95 -15.68 -49.29
CA ALA A 234 -8.61 -16.57 -48.37
C ALA A 234 -7.63 -17.64 -47.80
N ALA A 235 -6.76 -18.18 -48.66
CA ALA A 235 -5.70 -19.13 -48.26
C ALA A 235 -4.70 -18.45 -47.29
N ARG A 236 -4.29 -17.21 -47.60
CA ARG A 236 -3.41 -16.42 -46.71
C ARG A 236 -4.02 -16.23 -45.33
N ARG A 237 -5.30 -15.84 -45.26
CA ARG A 237 -6.02 -15.65 -44.00
C ARG A 237 -6.15 -16.96 -43.18
N ALA A 238 -6.20 -18.09 -43.84
CA ALA A 238 -6.27 -19.39 -43.16
C ALA A 238 -5.00 -19.77 -42.37
N PHE A 239 -3.84 -19.18 -42.74
CA PHE A 239 -2.59 -19.36 -41.99
C PHE A 239 -2.45 -18.39 -40.82
N LEU A 240 -3.31 -17.38 -40.70
CA LEU A 240 -3.22 -16.33 -39.67
C LEU A 240 -4.23 -16.61 -38.55
N VAL A 241 -3.73 -16.56 -37.32
CA VAL A 241 -4.56 -16.59 -36.10
C VAL A 241 -4.42 -15.25 -35.41
N GLU A 242 -5.48 -14.43 -35.49
CA GLU A 242 -5.49 -13.12 -34.84
C GLU A 242 -5.95 -13.24 -33.40
N HIS A 243 -5.10 -12.78 -32.46
CA HIS A 243 -5.39 -12.78 -31.04
C HIS A 243 -5.96 -11.41 -30.62
N PRO A 244 -7.04 -11.36 -29.81
CA PRO A 244 -7.55 -10.13 -29.22
C PRO A 244 -6.50 -9.45 -28.33
N LEU A 245 -6.56 -8.12 -28.24
CA LEU A 245 -5.65 -7.32 -27.42
C LEU A 245 -5.75 -7.71 -25.93
N GLN A 246 -6.97 -7.96 -25.44
CA GLN A 246 -7.18 -8.26 -24.02
C GLN A 246 -7.12 -9.78 -23.79
N PRO A 247 -6.27 -10.24 -22.86
CA PRO A 247 -6.14 -11.67 -22.55
C PRO A 247 -7.39 -12.29 -21.88
N PHE A 248 -8.34 -11.46 -21.44
CA PHE A 248 -9.65 -11.86 -20.91
C PHE A 248 -10.79 -11.75 -21.95
N ALA A 249 -10.47 -11.57 -23.23
CA ALA A 249 -11.49 -11.54 -24.27
C ALA A 249 -12.27 -12.86 -24.32
N ALA A 250 -13.60 -12.78 -24.43
CA ALA A 250 -14.49 -13.93 -24.44
C ALA A 250 -14.17 -14.96 -25.56
N ALA A 251 -13.47 -14.53 -26.62
CA ALA A 251 -13.04 -15.39 -27.72
C ALA A 251 -12.13 -16.54 -27.26
N TYR A 252 -11.34 -16.35 -26.19
CA TYR A 252 -10.45 -17.39 -25.65
C TYR A 252 -11.17 -18.49 -24.86
N PHE A 253 -12.40 -18.27 -24.47
CA PHE A 253 -13.16 -19.13 -23.56
C PHE A 253 -14.41 -19.73 -24.21
N ARG A 254 -14.50 -19.65 -25.55
CA ARG A 254 -15.58 -20.29 -26.32
C ARG A 254 -15.17 -21.74 -26.64
N PRO A 255 -16.05 -22.74 -26.38
CA PRO A 255 -15.73 -24.13 -26.59
C PRO A 255 -15.35 -24.49 -28.05
N ASP A 256 -15.99 -23.81 -29.02
CA ASP A 256 -15.86 -24.11 -30.45
C ASP A 256 -15.01 -23.07 -31.19
N GLY A 257 -14.25 -22.25 -30.47
CA GLY A 257 -13.41 -21.22 -31.06
C GLY A 257 -12.01 -21.70 -31.43
N PRO A 258 -11.33 -21.05 -32.39
CA PRO A 258 -9.94 -21.33 -32.72
C PRO A 258 -8.95 -20.90 -31.64
N LEU A 259 -9.38 -20.03 -30.74
CA LEU A 259 -8.59 -19.50 -29.63
C LEU A 259 -8.97 -20.18 -28.33
N PHE A 260 -7.99 -20.44 -27.47
CA PHE A 260 -8.23 -21.00 -26.16
C PHE A 260 -7.24 -20.46 -25.12
N SER A 261 -7.65 -20.50 -23.86
CA SER A 261 -6.80 -20.20 -22.71
C SER A 261 -7.12 -21.14 -21.56
N TYR A 262 -6.10 -21.52 -20.80
CA TYR A 262 -6.24 -22.32 -19.58
C TYR A 262 -6.36 -21.46 -18.32
N ASP A 263 -6.39 -20.14 -18.44
CA ASP A 263 -6.43 -19.21 -17.32
C ASP A 263 -7.85 -19.11 -16.76
N ALA A 264 -8.10 -19.79 -15.64
CA ALA A 264 -9.41 -19.84 -15.00
C ALA A 264 -9.84 -18.49 -14.40
N GLU A 265 -8.89 -17.66 -13.95
CA GLU A 265 -9.19 -16.33 -13.39
C GLU A 265 -9.70 -15.40 -14.49
N ARG A 266 -9.01 -15.37 -15.64
CA ARG A 266 -9.44 -14.58 -16.81
C ARG A 266 -10.73 -15.10 -17.44
N ALA A 267 -10.98 -16.42 -17.39
CA ALA A 267 -12.27 -16.98 -17.80
C ALA A 267 -13.42 -16.44 -16.93
N SER A 268 -13.21 -16.40 -15.61
CA SER A 268 -14.19 -15.85 -14.67
C SER A 268 -14.44 -14.36 -14.93
N LEU A 269 -13.39 -13.59 -15.20
CA LEU A 269 -13.50 -12.19 -15.57
C LEU A 269 -14.26 -12.00 -16.89
N ALA A 270 -13.94 -12.79 -17.91
CA ALA A 270 -14.64 -12.75 -19.20
C ALA A 270 -16.15 -13.07 -19.06
N ALA A 271 -16.48 -14.04 -18.20
CA ALA A 271 -17.88 -14.38 -17.89
C ALA A 271 -18.60 -13.23 -17.17
N LEU A 272 -17.93 -12.55 -16.22
CA LEU A 272 -18.49 -11.37 -15.54
C LEU A 272 -18.70 -10.19 -16.49
N LEU A 273 -17.79 -9.96 -17.43
CA LEU A 273 -17.92 -8.89 -18.42
C LEU A 273 -18.98 -9.21 -19.50
N ALA A 274 -19.16 -10.49 -19.81
CA ALA A 274 -20.19 -10.96 -20.75
C ALA A 274 -21.60 -11.00 -20.12
N ALA A 275 -21.69 -11.10 -18.79
CA ALA A 275 -22.95 -10.93 -18.09
C ALA A 275 -23.42 -9.49 -18.33
N GLU A 276 -24.49 -9.32 -19.15
CA GLU A 276 -25.05 -7.98 -19.37
C GLU A 276 -25.31 -7.32 -18.02
N PRO A 277 -24.84 -6.08 -17.80
CA PRO A 277 -25.29 -5.32 -16.66
C PRO A 277 -26.82 -5.25 -16.80
N SER A 278 -27.53 -5.83 -15.83
CA SER A 278 -28.98 -5.72 -15.77
C SER A 278 -29.36 -4.27 -16.07
N ARG A 279 -30.09 -4.01 -17.16
CA ARG A 279 -30.52 -2.66 -17.61
C ARG A 279 -31.41 -1.93 -16.61
N ASP A 280 -32.03 -2.64 -15.69
CA ASP A 280 -32.52 -2.07 -14.44
C ASP A 280 -31.26 -1.79 -13.60
N GLY A 281 -30.87 -0.52 -13.51
CA GLY A 281 -29.68 -0.07 -12.78
C GLY A 281 -29.49 -0.87 -11.50
N ALA A 282 -28.86 -2.03 -11.62
CA ALA A 282 -28.67 -2.97 -10.55
C ALA A 282 -27.89 -2.21 -9.49
N ARG A 283 -28.62 -1.70 -8.49
CA ARG A 283 -28.01 -1.21 -7.27
C ARG A 283 -27.01 -2.27 -6.86
N ALA A 284 -25.76 -1.88 -6.78
CA ALA A 284 -24.73 -2.78 -6.33
C ALA A 284 -25.27 -3.51 -5.09
N THR A 285 -25.24 -4.84 -5.10
CA THR A 285 -25.73 -5.63 -3.96
C THR A 285 -25.06 -5.10 -2.70
N ALA A 286 -25.85 -4.83 -1.66
CA ALA A 286 -25.32 -4.30 -0.41
C ALA A 286 -24.19 -5.20 0.10
N PHE A 287 -23.05 -4.61 0.44
CA PHE A 287 -21.90 -5.36 0.95
C PHE A 287 -22.27 -6.18 2.22
N PHE A 288 -23.08 -5.58 3.08
CA PHE A 288 -23.73 -6.27 4.20
C PHE A 288 -25.22 -6.47 3.88
N ALA A 289 -25.53 -7.51 3.12
CA ALA A 289 -26.91 -7.90 2.83
C ALA A 289 -27.60 -8.61 4.02
N GLN A 290 -26.82 -9.19 4.91
CA GLN A 290 -27.26 -9.89 6.13
C GLN A 290 -26.26 -9.64 7.25
N PRO A 291 -26.70 -9.70 8.53
CA PRO A 291 -25.80 -9.64 9.67
C PRO A 291 -24.76 -10.79 9.67
N LEU A 292 -23.53 -10.48 9.99
CA LEU A 292 -22.50 -11.50 10.21
C LEU A 292 -22.91 -12.44 11.37
N PRO A 293 -22.40 -13.68 11.45
CA PRO A 293 -22.63 -14.58 12.55
C PRO A 293 -22.29 -13.93 13.91
N ALA A 294 -23.04 -14.31 14.96
CA ALA A 294 -22.73 -13.86 16.31
C ALA A 294 -21.36 -14.39 16.75
N GLU A 295 -20.66 -13.58 17.53
CA GLU A 295 -19.38 -13.99 18.15
C GLU A 295 -19.64 -14.65 19.51
N PRO A 296 -18.70 -15.51 19.98
CA PRO A 296 -18.71 -15.95 21.35
C PRO A 296 -18.71 -14.77 22.33
N VAL A 297 -19.35 -14.95 23.46
CA VAL A 297 -19.37 -13.94 24.52
C VAL A 297 -18.05 -14.00 25.27
N GLU A 298 -17.15 -13.09 24.96
CA GLU A 298 -15.84 -12.94 25.58
C GLU A 298 -15.73 -11.58 26.28
N PRO A 299 -14.90 -11.46 27.34
CA PRO A 299 -14.57 -10.16 27.91
C PRO A 299 -13.94 -9.24 26.87
N VAL A 300 -14.35 -7.98 26.83
CA VAL A 300 -13.91 -6.99 25.86
C VAL A 300 -12.96 -5.99 26.52
N ALA A 301 -11.80 -5.78 25.93
CA ALA A 301 -10.92 -4.71 26.37
C ALA A 301 -11.58 -3.34 26.12
N PHE A 302 -11.49 -2.44 27.08
CA PHE A 302 -12.07 -1.10 26.95
C PHE A 302 -11.53 -0.35 25.73
N ALA A 303 -10.26 -0.53 25.41
CA ALA A 303 -9.66 0.07 24.23
C ALA A 303 -10.32 -0.37 22.91
N ASP A 304 -10.81 -1.61 22.83
CA ASP A 304 -11.52 -2.12 21.63
C ASP A 304 -12.95 -1.57 21.59
N PHE A 305 -13.60 -1.47 22.74
CA PHE A 305 -14.91 -0.83 22.85
C PHE A 305 -14.84 0.66 22.47
N GLU A 306 -13.85 1.39 22.96
CA GLU A 306 -13.60 2.79 22.61
C GLU A 306 -13.29 2.95 21.12
N ARG A 307 -12.40 2.11 20.58
CA ARG A 307 -12.03 2.13 19.16
C ARG A 307 -13.23 1.90 18.26
N PHE A 308 -14.11 0.98 18.60
CA PHE A 308 -15.35 0.76 17.87
C PHE A 308 -16.18 2.04 17.83
N TRP A 309 -16.44 2.69 18.95
CA TRP A 309 -17.27 3.89 18.99
C TRP A 309 -16.65 5.08 18.28
N ARG A 310 -15.33 5.16 18.25
CA ARG A 310 -14.62 6.19 17.46
C ARG A 310 -14.82 6.03 15.95
N HIS A 311 -15.01 4.81 15.46
CA HIS A 311 -15.25 4.53 14.03
C HIS A 311 -15.88 3.13 13.82
N PRO A 312 -17.20 2.97 13.99
CA PRO A 312 -17.85 1.65 13.95
C PRO A 312 -17.62 0.87 12.65
N ALA A 313 -17.69 1.54 11.49
CA ALA A 313 -17.49 0.88 10.19
C ALA A 313 -16.05 0.34 10.03
N ARG A 314 -15.04 1.11 10.42
CA ARG A 314 -13.63 0.67 10.37
C ARG A 314 -13.36 -0.49 11.34
N ALA A 315 -13.92 -0.44 12.53
CA ALA A 315 -13.83 -1.52 13.51
C ALA A 315 -14.48 -2.82 12.98
N LEU A 316 -15.68 -2.72 12.41
CA LEU A 316 -16.38 -3.85 11.79
C LEU A 316 -15.54 -4.50 10.68
N LEU A 317 -15.02 -3.71 9.74
CA LEU A 317 -14.22 -4.21 8.62
C LEU A 317 -12.92 -4.87 9.10
N ARG A 318 -12.21 -4.23 10.03
CA ARG A 318 -10.92 -4.71 10.54
C ARG A 318 -11.08 -5.96 11.39
N GLU A 319 -11.97 -5.92 12.38
CA GLU A 319 -12.04 -6.95 13.43
C GLU A 319 -12.83 -8.20 12.99
N ARG A 320 -13.81 -8.02 12.08
CA ARG A 320 -14.66 -9.13 11.63
C ARG A 320 -14.28 -9.68 10.27
N LEU A 321 -13.72 -8.87 9.39
CA LEU A 321 -13.39 -9.25 8.01
C LEU A 321 -11.89 -9.20 7.72
N GLY A 322 -11.06 -8.75 8.66
CA GLY A 322 -9.62 -8.62 8.45
C GLY A 322 -9.21 -7.55 7.43
N ILE A 323 -10.15 -6.66 7.05
CA ILE A 323 -9.88 -5.59 6.08
C ILE A 323 -9.21 -4.42 6.81
N VAL A 324 -7.91 -4.30 6.64
CA VAL A 324 -7.11 -3.20 7.17
C VAL A 324 -6.95 -2.15 6.08
N LEU A 325 -7.50 -0.97 6.33
CA LEU A 325 -7.33 0.19 5.45
C LEU A 325 -6.10 0.97 5.92
N ALA A 326 -5.14 1.19 5.02
CA ALA A 326 -3.98 2.01 5.31
C ALA A 326 -4.44 3.43 5.69
N ASP A 327 -3.87 3.97 6.76
CA ASP A 327 -4.03 5.39 7.05
C ASP A 327 -3.13 6.16 6.08
N ALA A 328 -3.73 7.09 5.32
CA ALA A 328 -2.98 7.96 4.41
C ALA A 328 -1.89 8.80 5.11
N GLN A 329 -1.95 8.87 6.44
CA GLN A 329 -0.96 9.55 7.28
C GLN A 329 0.26 8.69 7.63
N ALA A 330 0.28 7.41 7.27
CA ALA A 330 1.41 6.51 7.56
C ALA A 330 2.51 6.54 6.48
N GLU A 331 2.29 7.23 5.37
CA GLU A 331 3.32 7.43 4.35
C GLU A 331 4.31 8.50 4.83
N LEU A 332 5.59 8.13 4.85
CA LEU A 332 6.67 9.10 5.04
C LEU A 332 6.59 10.13 3.92
N LEU A 333 6.54 11.40 4.28
CA LEU A 333 6.62 12.48 3.29
C LEU A 333 7.97 12.38 2.56
N ASP A 334 7.94 12.38 1.25
CA ASP A 334 9.12 12.40 0.38
C ASP A 334 9.71 13.81 0.20
N THR A 335 9.03 14.81 0.75
CA THR A 335 9.39 16.23 0.69
C THR A 335 9.51 16.83 2.08
N GLU A 336 10.43 17.76 2.23
CA GLU A 336 10.60 18.54 3.47
C GLU A 336 9.36 19.44 3.70
N PRO A 337 8.76 19.44 4.94
CA PRO A 337 7.60 20.27 5.22
C PRO A 337 7.98 21.76 5.23
N PHE A 338 7.10 22.63 4.72
CA PHE A 338 7.26 24.09 4.81
C PHE A 338 6.59 24.68 6.04
N THR A 339 5.64 23.96 6.60
CA THR A 339 4.87 24.38 7.77
C THR A 339 4.65 23.19 8.69
N LEU A 340 4.55 23.44 9.99
CA LEU A 340 4.08 22.41 10.91
C LEU A 340 2.56 22.26 10.77
N ASP A 341 2.14 21.20 10.13
CA ASP A 341 0.72 20.88 9.96
C ASP A 341 0.11 20.26 11.24
N TYR A 342 -1.16 19.89 11.16
CA TYR A 342 -1.86 19.33 12.32
C TYR A 342 -1.29 17.95 12.73
N ALA A 343 -0.99 17.10 11.76
CA ALA A 343 -0.46 15.75 12.03
C ALA A 343 0.96 15.82 12.61
N GLY A 344 1.82 16.65 12.02
CA GLY A 344 3.16 16.90 12.54
C GLY A 344 3.16 17.52 13.94
N SER A 345 2.21 18.43 14.20
CA SER A 345 2.02 19.01 15.52
C SER A 345 1.60 17.98 16.59
N ASP A 346 0.71 17.05 16.23
CA ASP A 346 0.28 15.95 17.11
C ASP A 346 1.45 14.97 17.37
N ALA A 347 2.21 14.59 16.33
CA ALA A 347 3.37 13.72 16.44
C ALA A 347 4.50 14.34 17.29
N LEU A 348 4.78 15.63 17.12
CA LEU A 348 5.74 16.35 17.94
C LEU A 348 5.28 16.37 19.41
N ALA A 349 4.00 16.62 19.64
CA ALA A 349 3.42 16.64 20.98
C ALA A 349 3.51 15.28 21.68
N GLU A 350 3.25 14.18 20.99
CA GLU A 350 3.38 12.83 21.56
C GLU A 350 4.79 12.56 22.10
N ARG A 351 5.82 13.10 21.45
CA ARG A 351 7.22 12.93 21.89
C ARG A 351 7.63 13.88 23.01
N VAL A 352 7.15 15.11 22.98
CA VAL A 352 7.63 16.18 23.85
C VAL A 352 6.79 16.34 25.12
N LEU A 353 5.46 16.18 25.01
CA LEU A 353 4.54 16.47 26.11
C LEU A 353 4.77 15.59 27.35
N PRO A 354 5.04 14.27 27.25
CA PRO A 354 5.35 13.44 28.42
C PRO A 354 6.51 13.99 29.24
N LEU A 355 7.59 14.41 28.60
CA LEU A 355 8.78 14.98 29.25
C LEU A 355 8.46 16.28 30.00
N LEU A 356 7.69 17.16 29.38
CA LEU A 356 7.29 18.44 29.98
C LEU A 356 6.31 18.26 31.14
N ILE A 357 5.51 17.17 31.15
CA ILE A 357 4.60 16.83 32.25
C ILE A 357 5.37 16.20 33.40
N GLU A 358 6.33 15.32 33.14
CA GLU A 358 7.14 14.66 34.15
C GLU A 358 7.98 15.66 34.95
N SER A 359 8.65 16.58 34.25
CA SER A 359 9.43 17.63 34.87
C SER A 359 9.29 18.95 34.13
N GLY A 360 8.93 20.05 34.84
CA GLY A 360 8.86 21.37 34.26
C GLY A 360 10.14 22.18 34.41
N ASP A 361 11.25 21.56 34.74
CA ASP A 361 12.53 22.18 34.97
C ASP A 361 13.26 22.58 33.66
N ALA A 362 14.40 23.26 33.80
CA ALA A 362 15.19 23.71 32.66
C ALA A 362 15.73 22.52 31.83
N ARG A 363 16.05 21.39 32.47
CA ARG A 363 16.61 20.20 31.78
C ARG A 363 15.56 19.57 30.89
N ALA A 364 14.32 19.43 31.35
CA ALA A 364 13.23 18.92 30.56
C ALA A 364 12.96 19.78 29.31
N ARG A 365 13.03 21.14 29.49
CA ARG A 365 12.87 22.09 28.38
C ARG A 365 14.00 21.96 27.35
N ASP A 366 15.26 21.89 27.83
CA ASP A 366 16.41 21.66 26.93
C ASP A 366 16.35 20.34 26.20
N HIS A 367 15.81 19.30 26.86
CA HIS A 367 15.60 17.99 26.24
C HIS A 367 14.49 18.06 25.19
N ALA A 368 13.35 18.69 25.52
CA ALA A 368 12.25 18.92 24.60
C ALA A 368 12.71 19.71 23.35
N LEU A 369 13.57 20.72 23.55
CA LEU A 369 14.15 21.49 22.45
C LEU A 369 14.99 20.62 21.51
N ARG A 370 15.86 19.77 22.07
CA ARG A 370 16.68 18.85 21.25
C ARG A 370 15.83 17.84 20.47
N ILE A 371 14.76 17.33 21.08
CA ILE A 371 13.82 16.43 20.39
C ILE A 371 13.13 17.16 19.25
N ALA A 372 12.66 18.37 19.50
CA ALA A 372 12.00 19.19 18.48
C ALA A 372 12.95 19.53 17.32
N ASP A 373 14.20 19.87 17.60
CA ASP A 373 15.22 20.12 16.57
C ASP A 373 15.53 18.90 15.69
N ALA A 374 15.41 17.69 16.26
CA ALA A 374 15.62 16.44 15.54
C ALA A 374 14.35 15.88 14.88
N SER A 375 13.21 16.55 15.02
CA SER A 375 11.92 16.05 14.53
C SER A 375 11.71 16.36 13.05
N PRO A 376 11.33 15.36 12.24
CA PRO A 376 11.16 15.51 10.79
C PRO A 376 9.93 16.32 10.40
N GLU A 377 9.03 16.57 11.33
CA GLU A 377 7.79 17.32 11.10
C GLU A 377 8.00 18.85 11.03
N LEU A 378 9.18 19.31 11.45
CA LEU A 378 9.51 20.73 11.41
C LEU A 378 10.32 21.06 10.15
N PRO A 379 10.07 22.23 9.52
CA PRO A 379 10.90 22.72 8.43
C PRO A 379 12.35 22.93 8.88
N GLY A 380 13.29 22.84 7.94
CA GLY A 380 14.69 23.15 8.22
C GLY A 380 14.97 24.64 8.43
N GLY A 381 16.10 24.95 9.07
CA GLY A 381 16.63 26.31 9.19
C GLY A 381 15.81 27.27 10.06
N ALA A 382 15.87 28.56 9.73
CA ALA A 382 15.25 29.64 10.53
C ALA A 382 13.72 29.54 10.59
N THR A 383 13.08 29.04 9.55
CA THR A 383 11.62 28.85 9.53
C THR A 383 11.21 27.79 10.53
N GLY A 384 11.93 26.66 10.58
CA GLY A 384 11.68 25.61 11.57
C GLY A 384 11.87 26.07 13.01
N ALA A 385 12.85 26.93 13.26
CA ALA A 385 13.06 27.51 14.60
C ALA A 385 11.82 28.31 15.10
N VAL A 386 11.16 29.06 14.22
CA VAL A 386 9.94 29.82 14.57
C VAL A 386 8.78 28.86 14.91
N TRP A 387 8.56 27.85 14.08
CA TRP A 387 7.51 26.83 14.31
C TRP A 387 7.78 26.04 15.60
N ARG A 388 9.03 25.63 15.82
CA ARG A 388 9.48 24.95 17.02
C ARG A 388 9.19 25.73 18.27
N ASP A 389 9.61 27.00 18.31
CA ASP A 389 9.47 27.86 19.51
C ASP A 389 7.99 28.12 19.82
N GLN A 390 7.15 28.29 18.79
CA GLN A 390 5.70 28.42 18.95
C GLN A 390 5.06 27.13 19.48
N ALA A 391 5.42 25.99 18.92
CA ALA A 391 4.91 24.68 19.34
C ALA A 391 5.33 24.34 20.78
N LEU A 392 6.61 24.53 21.12
CA LEU A 392 7.12 24.31 22.49
C LEU A 392 6.49 25.25 23.52
N GLY A 393 6.21 26.49 23.14
CA GLY A 393 5.48 27.42 24.00
C GLY A 393 4.08 26.90 24.34
N SER A 394 3.32 26.47 23.34
CA SER A 394 1.97 25.92 23.51
C SER A 394 1.97 24.59 24.30
N LEU A 395 2.94 23.70 24.01
CA LEU A 395 3.12 22.43 24.74
C LEU A 395 3.50 22.66 26.21
N THR A 396 4.35 23.63 26.49
CA THR A 396 4.75 23.99 27.86
C THR A 396 3.55 24.51 28.67
N GLN A 397 2.70 25.31 28.05
CA GLN A 397 1.47 25.81 28.70
C GLN A 397 0.53 24.63 29.03
N LEU A 398 0.27 23.74 28.06
CA LEU A 398 -0.57 22.57 28.30
C LEU A 398 0.04 21.68 29.40
N ALA A 399 1.33 21.39 29.34
CA ALA A 399 2.02 20.57 30.35
C ALA A 399 1.91 21.19 31.76
N THR A 400 1.92 22.51 31.86
CA THR A 400 1.76 23.23 33.14
C THR A 400 0.36 23.01 33.70
N ASN A 401 -0.69 23.14 32.88
CA ASN A 401 -2.07 22.92 33.30
C ASN A 401 -2.29 21.47 33.74
N VAL A 402 -1.76 20.51 32.96
CA VAL A 402 -1.86 19.07 33.28
C VAL A 402 -1.10 18.75 34.58
N ARG A 403 0.12 19.25 34.76
CA ARG A 403 0.86 19.05 36.02
C ARG A 403 0.14 19.61 37.24
N GLN A 404 -0.50 20.75 37.09
CA GLN A 404 -1.31 21.32 38.19
C GLN A 404 -2.48 20.39 38.54
N ALA A 405 -3.15 19.81 37.54
CA ALA A 405 -4.23 18.83 37.75
C ALA A 405 -3.76 17.49 38.33
N LEU A 406 -2.48 17.15 38.15
CA LEU A 406 -1.83 15.94 38.66
C LEU A 406 -1.01 16.18 39.95
N ALA A 407 -1.05 17.35 40.54
CA ALA A 407 -0.19 17.74 41.68
C ALA A 407 -0.37 16.81 42.91
N ASP A 408 -1.56 16.30 43.14
CA ASP A 408 -1.88 15.41 44.27
C ASP A 408 -1.47 13.92 44.03
N GLY A 409 -0.74 13.67 42.94
CA GLY A 409 -0.39 12.34 42.50
C GLY A 409 -1.45 11.75 41.57
N ALA A 410 -1.03 10.80 40.75
CA ALA A 410 -1.92 10.09 39.81
C ALA A 410 -1.62 8.61 39.80
N GLU A 411 -2.64 7.81 39.87
CA GLU A 411 -2.56 6.35 39.88
C GLU A 411 -3.17 5.74 38.61
N ARG A 412 -2.82 4.49 38.37
CA ARG A 412 -3.50 3.63 37.39
C ARG A 412 -4.57 2.83 38.11
N LEU A 413 -5.80 2.92 37.62
CA LEU A 413 -6.93 2.21 38.17
C LEU A 413 -7.33 1.05 37.25
N PRO A 414 -6.96 -0.20 37.54
CA PRO A 414 -7.48 -1.34 36.81
C PRO A 414 -8.96 -1.54 37.15
N PHE A 415 -9.76 -1.89 36.17
CA PHE A 415 -11.18 -2.13 36.36
C PHE A 415 -11.67 -3.36 35.60
N SER A 416 -12.73 -3.93 36.09
CA SER A 416 -13.56 -4.95 35.43
C SER A 416 -15.00 -4.69 35.81
N ILE A 417 -15.83 -4.31 34.84
CA ILE A 417 -17.25 -4.01 35.05
C ILE A 417 -18.11 -4.88 34.15
N GLU A 418 -19.26 -5.30 34.65
CA GLU A 418 -20.26 -6.00 33.86
C GLU A 418 -21.38 -5.05 33.48
N VAL A 419 -21.65 -4.94 32.22
CA VAL A 419 -22.73 -4.12 31.64
C VAL A 419 -23.79 -5.07 31.10
N ALA A 420 -25.02 -4.99 31.60
CA ALA A 420 -26.18 -5.70 31.04
C ALA A 420 -26.64 -4.93 29.78
N PRO A 421 -26.41 -5.47 28.57
CA PRO A 421 -26.79 -4.75 27.35
C PRO A 421 -28.32 -4.60 27.27
N ALA A 422 -28.78 -3.39 26.97
CA ALA A 422 -30.18 -3.10 26.78
C ALA A 422 -30.39 -2.47 25.40
N TRP A 423 -31.31 -3.02 24.60
CA TRP A 423 -31.62 -2.41 23.31
C TRP A 423 -32.23 -1.02 23.53
N PRO A 424 -31.83 -0.02 22.74
CA PRO A 424 -32.39 1.32 22.90
C PRO A 424 -33.91 1.34 22.81
N ALA A 425 -34.58 2.04 23.71
CA ALA A 425 -36.01 2.28 23.62
C ALA A 425 -36.30 3.28 22.50
N THR A 426 -36.57 2.78 21.31
CA THR A 426 -36.87 3.59 20.12
C THR A 426 -37.94 2.92 19.26
N GLU A 427 -38.79 3.74 18.67
CA GLU A 427 -39.76 3.29 17.66
C GLU A 427 -39.12 3.10 16.27
N GLN A 428 -37.90 3.61 16.10
CA GLN A 428 -37.16 3.54 14.85
C GLN A 428 -36.36 2.24 14.75
N ALA A 429 -36.46 1.60 13.59
CA ALA A 429 -35.63 0.44 13.27
C ALA A 429 -34.20 0.89 12.94
N LEU A 430 -33.24 0.54 13.78
CA LEU A 430 -31.83 0.97 13.64
C LEU A 430 -31.08 0.20 12.54
N PHE A 431 -31.42 -1.07 12.33
CA PHE A 431 -30.86 -1.97 11.33
C PHE A 431 -31.95 -2.55 10.40
N GLY A 432 -33.12 -1.89 10.33
CA GLY A 432 -34.24 -2.30 9.50
C GLY A 432 -34.81 -3.65 9.91
N PRO A 433 -35.01 -4.60 8.98
CA PRO A 433 -35.64 -5.90 9.29
C PRO A 433 -34.82 -6.78 10.26
N PHE A 434 -33.58 -6.42 10.55
CA PHE A 434 -32.67 -7.23 11.38
C PHE A 434 -32.71 -6.85 12.87
N ASP A 435 -33.42 -5.79 13.25
CA ASP A 435 -33.47 -5.30 14.64
C ASP A 435 -33.86 -6.39 15.64
N ALA A 436 -34.91 -7.16 15.34
CA ALA A 436 -35.39 -8.20 16.26
C ALA A 436 -34.38 -9.32 16.49
N ALA A 437 -33.58 -9.68 15.49
CA ALA A 437 -32.53 -10.68 15.63
C ALA A 437 -31.31 -10.11 16.37
N LEU A 438 -30.86 -8.91 15.99
CA LEU A 438 -29.71 -8.26 16.58
C LEU A 438 -29.94 -7.88 18.05
N SER A 439 -31.15 -7.39 18.41
CA SER A 439 -31.49 -7.05 19.80
C SER A 439 -31.53 -8.27 20.71
N ARG A 440 -32.08 -9.40 20.24
CA ARG A 440 -32.10 -10.64 20.98
C ARG A 440 -30.70 -11.16 21.28
N ASP A 441 -29.85 -11.18 20.26
CA ASP A 441 -28.48 -11.65 20.38
C ASP A 441 -27.62 -10.70 21.23
N ALA A 442 -27.86 -9.39 21.12
CA ALA A 442 -27.15 -8.39 21.92
C ALA A 442 -27.44 -8.53 23.42
N ALA A 443 -28.69 -8.88 23.80
CA ALA A 443 -29.15 -9.02 25.18
C ALA A 443 -28.85 -10.40 25.78
N ALA A 444 -28.29 -11.34 25.03
CA ALA A 444 -28.16 -12.74 25.45
C ALA A 444 -27.26 -12.95 26.70
N ALA A 445 -26.30 -12.06 26.94
CA ALA A 445 -25.42 -12.13 28.12
C ALA A 445 -24.86 -10.74 28.48
N PRO A 446 -24.41 -10.52 29.72
CA PRO A 446 -23.68 -9.32 30.11
C PRO A 446 -22.41 -9.11 29.24
N LEU A 447 -22.01 -7.87 29.07
CA LEU A 447 -20.74 -7.48 28.45
C LEU A 447 -19.74 -7.17 29.56
N ALA A 448 -18.71 -8.01 29.73
CA ALA A 448 -17.61 -7.75 30.65
C ALA A 448 -16.61 -6.80 29.98
N LEU A 449 -16.50 -5.55 30.47
CA LEU A 449 -15.51 -4.58 30.07
C LEU A 449 -14.36 -4.53 31.06
N HIS A 450 -13.13 -4.70 30.60
CA HIS A 450 -11.94 -4.64 31.43
C HIS A 450 -10.88 -3.71 30.83
N GLY A 451 -10.05 -3.16 31.71
CA GLY A 451 -8.99 -2.25 31.27
C GLY A 451 -8.32 -1.54 32.43
N THR A 452 -7.61 -0.47 32.11
CA THR A 452 -6.95 0.39 33.10
C THR A 452 -7.22 1.84 32.75
N LEU A 453 -7.78 2.59 33.68
CA LEU A 453 -7.87 4.04 33.58
C LEU A 453 -6.55 4.63 34.06
N ASN A 454 -5.99 5.51 33.27
CA ASN A 454 -4.74 6.20 33.62
C ASN A 454 -5.04 7.54 34.28
N ARG A 455 -4.12 8.00 35.10
CA ARG A 455 -4.12 9.33 35.73
C ARG A 455 -5.39 9.63 36.51
N VAL A 456 -5.75 8.71 37.38
CA VAL A 456 -6.80 8.91 38.39
C VAL A 456 -6.17 9.57 39.61
N THR A 457 -6.70 10.72 40.02
CA THR A 457 -6.25 11.50 41.18
C THR A 457 -7.33 11.52 42.26
N ALA A 458 -7.02 12.03 43.45
CA ALA A 458 -8.00 12.27 44.49
C ALA A 458 -9.13 13.23 44.05
N ALA A 459 -8.89 14.10 43.05
CA ALA A 459 -9.86 15.03 42.51
C ALA A 459 -10.65 14.50 41.29
N GLY A 460 -10.27 13.37 40.72
CA GLY A 460 -10.92 12.79 39.54
C GLY A 460 -9.94 12.25 38.51
N GLN A 461 -10.44 11.85 37.34
CA GLN A 461 -9.63 11.41 36.22
C GLN A 461 -9.12 12.58 35.39
N VAL A 462 -7.87 12.52 34.93
CA VAL A 462 -7.25 13.53 34.04
C VAL A 462 -6.91 12.89 32.70
N ILE A 463 -7.45 13.46 31.63
CA ILE A 463 -7.17 13.07 30.23
C ILE A 463 -6.57 14.30 29.54
N PHE A 464 -5.59 14.10 28.68
CA PHE A 464 -5.03 15.19 27.87
C PHE A 464 -4.58 14.73 26.49
N ARG A 465 -4.66 15.63 25.54
CA ARG A 465 -4.15 15.46 24.19
C ARG A 465 -3.81 16.84 23.62
N TYR A 466 -2.70 16.96 22.90
CA TYR A 466 -2.36 18.21 22.23
C TYR A 466 -3.16 18.35 20.92
N ALA A 467 -4.44 18.60 21.06
CA ALA A 467 -5.34 18.85 19.95
C ALA A 467 -6.51 19.73 20.42
N ARG A 468 -7.19 20.38 19.49
CA ARG A 468 -8.54 20.88 19.76
C ARG A 468 -9.48 19.68 19.85
N PRO A 469 -10.37 19.59 20.84
CA PRO A 469 -11.22 18.44 21.01
C PRO A 469 -12.12 18.25 19.78
N SER A 470 -12.06 17.06 19.21
CA SER A 470 -12.94 16.62 18.13
C SER A 470 -14.13 15.81 18.69
N ALA A 471 -15.13 15.54 17.85
CA ALA A 471 -16.23 14.65 18.21
C ALA A 471 -15.74 13.30 18.79
N ARG A 472 -14.64 12.77 18.24
CA ARG A 472 -14.05 11.50 18.71
C ARG A 472 -13.37 11.65 20.07
N ASP A 473 -12.80 12.81 20.37
CA ASP A 473 -12.15 13.07 21.67
C ASP A 473 -13.20 13.23 22.77
N TYR A 474 -14.29 13.96 22.50
CA TYR A 474 -15.43 14.04 23.40
C TYR A 474 -16.03 12.66 23.69
N LEU A 475 -16.21 11.83 22.65
CA LEU A 475 -16.76 10.48 22.78
C LEU A 475 -15.83 9.58 23.61
N SER A 476 -14.53 9.58 23.33
CA SER A 476 -13.53 8.84 24.11
C SER A 476 -13.52 9.24 25.58
N ALA A 477 -13.50 10.55 25.84
CA ALA A 477 -13.55 11.07 27.21
C ALA A 477 -14.85 10.65 27.94
N TRP A 478 -15.99 10.68 27.22
CA TRP A 478 -17.28 10.26 27.75
C TRP A 478 -17.31 8.79 28.11
N LEU A 479 -16.86 7.90 27.23
CA LEU A 479 -16.81 6.47 27.50
C LEU A 479 -15.89 6.15 28.69
N ALA A 480 -14.72 6.78 28.75
CA ALA A 480 -13.81 6.64 29.88
C ALA A 480 -14.44 7.18 31.19
N HIS A 481 -15.17 8.29 31.11
CA HIS A 481 -15.88 8.87 32.25
C HIS A 481 -16.99 7.97 32.77
N LEU A 482 -17.80 7.36 31.90
CA LEU A 482 -18.84 6.39 32.30
C LEU A 482 -18.22 5.19 33.02
N VAL A 483 -17.15 4.64 32.47
CA VAL A 483 -16.42 3.52 33.09
C VAL A 483 -15.81 3.95 34.43
N TYR A 484 -15.23 5.15 34.50
CA TYR A 484 -14.68 5.72 35.74
C TYR A 484 -15.77 5.85 36.81
N CYS A 485 -16.94 6.42 36.47
CA CYS A 485 -18.05 6.57 37.39
C CYS A 485 -18.61 5.20 37.86
N ALA A 486 -18.56 4.17 37.02
CA ALA A 486 -18.98 2.81 37.37
C ALA A 486 -17.96 2.10 38.27
N ALA A 487 -16.67 2.29 38.03
CA ALA A 487 -15.59 1.66 38.79
C ALA A 487 -15.35 2.32 40.16
N VAL A 488 -15.69 3.60 40.31
CA VAL A 488 -15.44 4.39 41.54
C VAL A 488 -16.75 5.05 42.01
N PRO A 489 -17.70 4.26 42.55
CA PRO A 489 -19.02 4.78 42.92
C PRO A 489 -18.97 5.81 44.04
N ASP A 490 -18.03 5.71 44.97
CA ASP A 490 -17.90 6.57 46.14
C ASP A 490 -16.87 7.70 45.99
N GLY A 491 -16.25 7.83 44.77
CA GLY A 491 -15.21 8.83 44.48
C GLY A 491 -15.75 10.14 43.95
N PRO A 492 -14.84 11.07 43.57
CA PRO A 492 -15.20 12.39 43.03
C PRO A 492 -15.94 12.31 41.70
N ARG A 493 -15.81 11.23 40.94
CA ARG A 493 -16.50 10.92 39.67
C ARG A 493 -16.56 12.06 38.68
N ARG A 494 -15.47 12.83 38.55
CA ARG A 494 -15.30 13.88 37.54
C ARG A 494 -14.13 13.55 36.63
N THR A 495 -14.19 13.97 35.39
CA THR A 495 -13.10 13.82 34.43
C THR A 495 -12.75 15.18 33.85
N LEU A 496 -11.48 15.56 33.94
CA LEU A 496 -10.91 16.75 33.31
C LEU A 496 -10.21 16.34 32.02
N TRP A 497 -10.50 17.04 30.96
CA TRP A 497 -9.83 16.89 29.68
C TRP A 497 -9.10 18.18 29.30
N PHE A 498 -7.81 18.11 28.95
CA PHE A 498 -6.97 19.24 28.56
C PHE A 498 -6.50 19.11 27.12
N GLY A 499 -6.58 20.18 26.35
CA GLY A 499 -6.11 20.24 24.98
C GLY A 499 -5.50 21.59 24.59
N SER A 500 -5.02 21.69 23.35
CA SER A 500 -4.44 22.94 22.82
C SER A 500 -5.45 24.08 22.68
N GLY A 501 -6.74 23.79 22.67
CA GLY A 501 -7.83 24.74 22.51
C GLY A 501 -8.60 25.07 23.81
N GLY A 502 -8.14 24.58 24.95
CA GLY A 502 -8.83 24.75 26.25
C GLY A 502 -9.03 23.43 26.98
N ALA A 503 -9.81 23.48 28.04
CA ALA A 503 -10.13 22.35 28.88
C ALA A 503 -11.65 22.20 29.06
N PHE A 504 -12.12 21.00 29.25
CA PHE A 504 -13.51 20.72 29.63
C PHE A 504 -13.58 19.71 30.80
N GLU A 505 -14.69 19.72 31.47
CA GLU A 505 -14.99 18.85 32.57
C GLU A 505 -16.27 18.04 32.29
N LEU A 506 -16.23 16.76 32.63
CA LEU A 506 -17.40 15.89 32.71
C LEU A 506 -17.83 15.72 34.16
N THR A 507 -19.08 16.09 34.44
CA THR A 507 -19.67 16.04 35.78
C THR A 507 -20.17 14.64 36.13
N PRO A 508 -20.28 14.28 37.42
CA PRO A 508 -20.66 12.93 37.87
C PRO A 508 -21.97 12.41 37.26
N VAL A 509 -21.96 11.16 36.82
CA VAL A 509 -23.13 10.45 36.29
C VAL A 509 -23.72 9.57 37.40
N ALA A 510 -25.03 9.69 37.63
CA ALA A 510 -25.71 8.94 38.70
C ALA A 510 -25.82 7.43 38.41
N ALA A 511 -26.18 7.07 37.18
CA ALA A 511 -26.40 5.68 36.77
C ALA A 511 -25.53 5.35 35.52
N PRO A 512 -24.20 5.23 35.66
CA PRO A 512 -23.28 5.05 34.51
C PRO A 512 -23.52 3.74 33.76
N LEU A 513 -23.88 2.65 34.44
CA LEU A 513 -24.17 1.37 33.80
C LEU A 513 -25.44 1.41 32.95
N GLU A 514 -26.47 2.19 33.33
CA GLU A 514 -27.67 2.40 32.50
C GLU A 514 -27.32 3.18 31.22
N ARG A 515 -26.37 4.10 31.27
CA ARG A 515 -25.87 4.84 30.09
C ARG A 515 -25.00 3.95 29.19
N LEU A 516 -24.24 3.01 29.78
CA LEU A 516 -23.44 2.04 29.03
C LEU A 516 -24.29 0.92 28.39
N ALA A 517 -25.43 0.55 28.98
CA ALA A 517 -26.26 -0.55 28.52
C ALA A 517 -26.67 -0.49 27.03
N PRO A 518 -27.22 0.62 26.50
CA PRO A 518 -27.54 0.72 25.09
C PRO A 518 -26.30 0.76 24.21
N LEU A 519 -25.20 1.35 24.67
CA LEU A 519 -23.94 1.35 23.95
C LEU A 519 -23.35 -0.06 23.82
N ALA A 520 -23.45 -0.88 24.87
CA ALA A 520 -23.03 -2.28 24.85
C ALA A 520 -23.87 -3.14 23.87
N ALA A 521 -25.18 -2.92 23.80
CA ALA A 521 -26.04 -3.61 22.86
C ALA A 521 -25.72 -3.24 21.40
N LEU A 522 -25.55 -1.96 21.13
CA LEU A 522 -25.20 -1.44 19.81
C LEU A 522 -23.77 -1.80 19.38
N PHE A 523 -22.82 -1.91 20.30
CA PHE A 523 -21.49 -2.43 20.05
C PHE A 523 -21.56 -3.86 19.48
N ARG A 524 -22.31 -4.76 20.11
CA ARG A 524 -22.49 -6.14 19.62
C ARG A 524 -23.19 -6.17 18.26
N ALA A 525 -24.26 -5.39 18.09
CA ALA A 525 -24.98 -5.32 16.83
C ALA A 525 -24.12 -4.72 15.72
N GLY A 526 -23.40 -3.66 16.00
CA GLY A 526 -22.54 -2.94 15.04
C GLY A 526 -21.30 -3.74 14.62
N ARG A 527 -20.90 -4.77 15.37
CA ARG A 527 -19.88 -5.76 14.96
C ARG A 527 -20.42 -6.82 13.99
N ARG A 528 -21.72 -6.84 13.73
CA ARG A 528 -22.37 -7.77 12.80
C ARG A 528 -22.95 -7.09 11.57
N MET A 529 -23.28 -5.81 11.68
CA MET A 529 -23.85 -5.01 10.60
C MET A 529 -23.45 -3.54 10.77
N PRO A 530 -23.24 -2.77 9.68
CA PRO A 530 -22.84 -1.38 9.77
C PRO A 530 -23.84 -0.55 10.58
N LEU A 531 -23.33 0.16 11.59
CA LEU A 531 -24.10 1.07 12.42
C LEU A 531 -24.20 2.44 11.76
N ARG A 532 -25.41 3.03 11.68
CA ARG A 532 -25.64 4.38 11.14
C ARG A 532 -25.20 5.45 12.12
N PHE A 533 -23.97 5.36 12.58
CA PHE A 533 -23.38 6.31 13.49
C PHE A 533 -22.07 6.83 12.91
N PHE A 534 -22.05 8.12 12.60
CA PHE A 534 -20.93 8.86 12.00
C PHE A 534 -20.52 9.94 13.00
N PRO A 535 -19.44 9.76 13.76
CA PRO A 535 -19.16 10.56 14.95
C PRO A 535 -19.10 12.07 14.73
N ARG A 536 -18.52 12.54 13.61
CA ARG A 536 -18.39 13.98 13.31
C ARG A 536 -19.76 14.59 13.01
N SER A 537 -20.52 13.96 12.12
CA SER A 537 -21.87 14.40 11.75
C SER A 537 -22.85 14.24 12.92
N ALA A 538 -22.72 13.19 13.73
CA ALA A 538 -23.57 12.98 14.90
C ALA A 538 -23.34 14.04 15.98
N TRP A 539 -22.09 14.42 16.22
CA TRP A 539 -21.75 15.52 17.12
C TRP A 539 -22.35 16.85 16.64
N ALA A 540 -22.15 17.19 15.36
CA ALA A 540 -22.71 18.40 14.78
C ALA A 540 -24.25 18.41 14.81
N ARG A 541 -24.90 17.25 14.70
CA ARG A 541 -26.36 17.11 14.78
C ARG A 541 -26.93 17.48 16.15
N VAL A 542 -26.18 17.12 17.21
CA VAL A 542 -26.62 17.31 18.61
C VAL A 542 -26.23 18.70 19.13
N THR A 543 -25.03 19.18 18.80
CA THR A 543 -24.49 20.42 19.37
C THR A 543 -24.79 21.67 18.54
N ASP A 544 -25.21 21.53 17.28
CA ASP A 544 -25.45 22.65 16.38
C ASP A 544 -26.81 22.48 15.67
N SER A 545 -26.83 21.82 14.49
CA SER A 545 -28.04 21.71 13.69
C SER A 545 -27.96 20.55 12.68
N GLU A 546 -29.10 20.21 12.12
CA GLU A 546 -29.20 19.25 11.01
C GLU A 546 -28.44 19.73 9.76
N ALA A 547 -28.55 21.03 9.46
CA ALA A 547 -27.83 21.62 8.34
C ALA A 547 -26.30 21.53 8.53
N LYS A 548 -25.82 21.73 9.76
CA LYS A 548 -24.41 21.56 10.08
C LYS A 548 -23.96 20.11 9.95
N ALA A 549 -24.75 19.18 10.44
CA ALA A 549 -24.49 17.75 10.28
C ALA A 549 -24.37 17.36 8.79
N ALA A 550 -25.30 17.83 7.94
CA ALA A 550 -25.25 17.60 6.50
C ALA A 550 -24.00 18.20 5.85
N SER A 551 -23.58 19.39 6.29
CA SER A 551 -22.33 20.03 5.82
C SER A 551 -21.07 19.31 6.27
N VAL A 552 -21.07 18.60 7.39
CA VAL A 552 -19.95 17.75 7.83
C VAL A 552 -19.93 16.42 7.07
N TRP A 553 -21.12 15.90 6.74
CA TRP A 553 -21.30 14.65 6.02
C TRP A 553 -20.82 14.76 4.57
N ILE A 554 -21.26 15.78 3.83
CA ILE A 554 -20.82 16.06 2.46
C ILE A 554 -20.37 17.52 2.37
N ASN A 555 -19.12 17.75 1.95
CA ASN A 555 -18.55 19.08 1.81
C ASN A 555 -17.58 19.13 0.63
N ASP A 556 -17.80 20.06 -0.30
CA ASP A 556 -16.97 20.21 -1.51
C ASP A 556 -15.60 20.90 -1.22
N ARG A 557 -15.39 21.45 -0.04
CA ARG A 557 -14.21 22.25 0.31
C ARG A 557 -13.25 21.58 1.28
N VAL A 558 -13.71 20.58 2.03
CA VAL A 558 -12.94 19.83 3.03
C VAL A 558 -13.28 18.36 2.96
N VAL A 559 -12.40 17.52 3.41
CA VAL A 559 -12.63 16.07 3.46
C VAL A 559 -13.93 15.76 4.21
N SER A 560 -14.93 15.27 3.49
CA SER A 560 -16.24 14.89 4.00
C SER A 560 -16.12 13.66 4.91
N GLU A 561 -17.06 13.48 5.83
CA GLU A 561 -17.12 12.22 6.58
C GLU A 561 -17.60 11.07 5.69
N ALA A 562 -18.43 11.34 4.71
CA ALA A 562 -18.91 10.37 3.72
C ALA A 562 -17.81 9.80 2.83
N ASP A 563 -16.71 10.52 2.62
CA ASP A 563 -15.57 10.09 1.79
C ASP A 563 -14.63 9.13 2.51
N ASP A 564 -14.89 8.80 3.78
CA ASP A 564 -14.07 7.83 4.52
C ASP A 564 -14.13 6.45 3.84
N PRO A 565 -12.96 5.87 3.47
CA PRO A 565 -12.91 4.59 2.74
C PRO A 565 -13.62 3.43 3.45
N ALA A 566 -13.63 3.43 4.80
CA ALA A 566 -14.33 2.40 5.56
C ALA A 566 -15.84 2.54 5.44
N LEU A 567 -16.37 3.76 5.39
CA LEU A 567 -17.79 4.00 5.15
C LEU A 567 -18.17 3.63 3.72
N ALA A 568 -17.35 4.00 2.73
CA ALA A 568 -17.58 3.67 1.32
C ALA A 568 -17.67 2.14 1.09
N ILE A 569 -16.83 1.36 1.77
CA ILE A 569 -16.85 -0.12 1.69
C ILE A 569 -18.04 -0.68 2.47
N ALA A 570 -18.20 -0.33 3.75
CA ALA A 570 -19.21 -0.92 4.61
C ALA A 570 -20.64 -0.65 4.12
N TRP A 571 -20.86 0.50 3.48
CA TRP A 571 -22.16 0.92 2.96
C TRP A 571 -22.30 0.75 1.43
N ARG A 572 -21.35 0.12 0.76
CA ARG A 572 -21.44 -0.13 -0.68
C ARG A 572 -22.74 -0.83 -1.04
N GLY A 573 -23.50 -0.25 -1.95
CA GLY A 573 -24.82 -0.74 -2.38
C GLY A 573 -25.99 -0.40 -1.46
N ALA A 574 -25.77 0.27 -0.33
CA ALA A 574 -26.79 0.62 0.67
C ALA A 574 -26.76 2.09 1.06
N ASN A 575 -26.33 2.97 0.33
CA ASN A 575 -26.27 4.44 0.45
C ASN A 575 -26.56 4.99 1.87
N PRO A 576 -25.57 5.27 2.70
CA PRO A 576 -25.76 5.80 4.05
C PRO A 576 -26.33 7.22 3.96
N SER A 577 -27.35 7.49 4.77
CA SER A 577 -28.01 8.79 4.84
C SER A 577 -28.09 9.28 6.30
N LEU A 578 -28.23 10.59 6.47
CA LEU A 578 -28.48 11.21 7.76
C LEU A 578 -29.99 11.18 8.09
N ASP A 579 -30.56 9.97 8.04
CA ASP A 579 -31.98 9.69 8.30
C ASP A 579 -32.33 9.64 9.79
N GLU A 580 -33.62 9.33 10.10
CA GLU A 580 -34.07 9.24 11.49
C GLU A 580 -33.31 8.21 12.34
N PRO A 581 -32.95 7.00 11.86
CA PRO A 581 -32.08 6.10 12.59
C PRO A 581 -30.73 6.71 12.98
N PHE A 582 -30.09 7.46 12.07
CA PHE A 582 -28.89 8.21 12.39
C PHE A 582 -29.15 9.27 13.47
N GLY A 583 -30.22 10.06 13.34
CA GLY A 583 -30.60 11.09 14.31
C GLY A 583 -30.84 10.51 15.70
N THR A 584 -31.49 9.35 15.78
CA THR A 584 -31.73 8.63 17.02
C THR A 584 -30.43 8.17 17.68
N LEU A 585 -29.51 7.60 16.91
CA LEU A 585 -28.20 7.18 17.42
C LEU A 585 -27.34 8.38 17.84
N ALA A 586 -27.37 9.47 17.10
CA ALA A 586 -26.65 10.69 17.46
C ALA A 586 -27.09 11.23 18.81
N ARG A 587 -28.40 11.34 19.04
CA ARG A 587 -28.97 11.76 20.34
C ARG A 587 -28.61 10.77 21.46
N LEU A 588 -28.82 9.48 21.25
CA LEU A 588 -28.53 8.45 22.25
C LEU A 588 -27.09 8.53 22.79
N VAL A 589 -26.13 8.81 21.89
CA VAL A 589 -24.71 8.81 22.24
C VAL A 589 -24.29 10.17 22.82
N PHE A 590 -24.69 11.28 22.20
CA PHE A 590 -24.14 12.59 22.51
C PHE A 590 -25.00 13.48 23.41
N GLU A 591 -26.33 13.33 23.47
CA GLU A 591 -27.15 14.14 24.39
C GLU A 591 -26.74 13.93 25.85
N PRO A 592 -26.57 12.69 26.36
CA PRO A 592 -26.14 12.49 27.74
C PRO A 592 -24.74 13.07 28.01
N LEU A 593 -23.84 13.04 27.02
CA LEU A 593 -22.53 13.66 27.13
C LEU A 593 -22.66 15.19 27.27
N VAL A 594 -23.45 15.83 26.42
CA VAL A 594 -23.64 17.30 26.43
C VAL A 594 -24.28 17.77 27.73
N GLU A 595 -25.20 16.98 28.31
CA GLU A 595 -25.80 17.26 29.63
C GLU A 595 -24.76 17.36 30.75
N HIS A 596 -23.68 16.56 30.66
CA HIS A 596 -22.63 16.49 31.69
C HIS A 596 -21.37 17.30 31.33
N LEU A 597 -21.28 17.85 30.12
CA LEU A 597 -20.14 18.62 29.66
C LEU A 597 -20.18 20.06 30.20
N ARG A 598 -19.06 20.53 30.78
CA ARG A 598 -18.84 21.90 31.24
C ARG A 598 -17.49 22.40 30.75
N GLU A 599 -17.38 23.69 30.52
CA GLU A 599 -16.06 24.30 30.36
C GLU A 599 -15.31 24.22 31.71
N ALA A 600 -14.07 23.76 31.65
CA ALA A 600 -13.25 23.75 32.86
C ALA A 600 -12.75 25.17 33.15
N ALA A 601 -12.92 25.62 34.40
CA ALA A 601 -12.52 26.94 34.86
C ALA A 601 -11.00 27.12 34.90
#